data_f02255a7eed0df9961518bb022a72344
#
_entry.id   f02255a7eed0df9961518bb022a72344
#
_cell.length_a   1.000
_cell.length_b   1.000
_cell.length_c   1.000
_cell.angle_alpha   90.00
_cell.angle_beta   90.00
_cell.angle_gamma   90.00
#
_symmetry.space_group_name_H-M   'P 1'
#
loop_
_entity.id
_entity.type
_entity.pdbx_description
1 polymer ?
#
loop_
_entity_poly.entity_id
_entity_poly.type
_entity_poly.pdbx_seq_one_letter_code
_entity_poly.pdbx_strand_id
1 'polypeptide(L)'
;MFDLYLERFKEAFNYATVGMYWGLTDERSSRKQIDKYYDDIIEWSIKNNVRLKGHPLMWHEGMPDWVRYSKDLDELEVAMKTHMRRLIETYPEINDWDVYNEPVGPFKPHIPYSAIQDWINYKGGIYPAMVEIYQFVNSVNPDKNYSNNHYHAKDPEYFKINEYYVQKNLNFSSIGMQALICSRMIMS
;
A
#
# COMPACT_ATOMS: atom_id res chain seq x y z
N MET A 1 -11.92 26.47 2.78
CA MET A 1 -11.09 25.78 3.80
C MET A 1 -10.12 24.79 3.14
N PHE A 2 -10.57 23.96 2.20
CA PHE A 2 -9.72 23.00 1.48
C PHE A 2 -8.62 23.70 0.67
N ASP A 3 -8.93 24.76 -0.06
CA ASP A 3 -7.96 25.52 -0.84
C ASP A 3 -6.84 26.10 0.02
N LEU A 4 -7.17 26.64 1.20
CA LEU A 4 -6.16 27.14 2.14
C LEU A 4 -5.26 26.01 2.66
N TYR A 5 -5.81 24.82 2.88
CA TYR A 5 -5.02 23.64 3.26
C TYR A 5 -4.01 23.30 2.17
N LEU A 6 -4.44 23.22 0.92
CA LEU A 6 -3.57 22.90 -0.21
C LEU A 6 -2.48 23.97 -0.44
N GLU A 7 -2.83 25.26 -0.27
CA GLU A 7 -1.85 26.34 -0.32
C GLU A 7 -0.77 26.20 0.77
N ARG A 8 -1.16 25.93 2.02
CA ARG A 8 -0.23 25.72 3.12
C ARG A 8 0.57 24.42 2.98
N PHE A 9 -0.04 23.38 2.41
CA PHE A 9 0.63 22.12 2.18
C PHE A 9 1.84 22.32 1.23
N LYS A 10 1.65 22.95 0.08
CA LYS A 10 2.72 23.16 -0.89
C LYS A 10 3.82 24.12 -0.43
N GLU A 11 3.55 24.98 0.57
CA GLU A 11 4.58 25.83 1.20
C GLU A 11 5.55 25.01 2.06
N ALA A 12 5.09 23.89 2.63
CA ALA A 12 5.83 23.07 3.59
C ALA A 12 6.32 21.74 3.02
N PHE A 13 5.60 21.19 2.03
CA PHE A 13 5.82 19.83 1.53
C PHE A 13 5.82 19.76 0.01
N ASN A 14 6.67 18.90 -0.52
CA ASN A 14 6.75 18.55 -1.95
C ASN A 14 6.51 17.06 -2.21
N TYR A 15 6.01 16.34 -1.20
CA TYR A 15 5.73 14.91 -1.25
C TYR A 15 4.48 14.59 -0.45
N ALA A 16 3.56 13.80 -1.00
CA ALA A 16 2.32 13.42 -0.35
C ALA A 16 2.02 11.92 -0.56
N THR A 17 1.37 11.33 0.43
CA THR A 17 0.84 9.96 0.32
C THR A 17 -0.67 10.00 0.08
N VAL A 18 -1.13 9.29 -0.96
CA VAL A 18 -2.55 9.16 -1.30
C VAL A 18 -3.03 7.77 -0.89
N GLY A 19 -4.07 7.74 -0.06
CA GLY A 19 -4.70 6.49 0.39
C GLY A 19 -5.52 5.86 -0.73
N MET A 20 -5.04 4.74 -1.27
CA MET A 20 -5.66 3.99 -2.37
C MET A 20 -6.04 2.57 -1.93
N TYR A 21 -6.61 2.44 -0.74
CA TYR A 21 -7.02 1.15 -0.19
C TYR A 21 -7.96 0.41 -1.15
N TRP A 22 -7.78 -0.89 -1.29
CA TRP A 22 -8.59 -1.69 -2.21
C TRP A 22 -10.09 -1.49 -2.02
N GLY A 23 -10.55 -1.42 -0.76
CA GLY A 23 -11.97 -1.14 -0.48
C GLY A 23 -12.47 0.23 -0.92
N LEU A 24 -11.58 1.18 -1.24
CA LEU A 24 -11.93 2.51 -1.77
C LEU A 24 -11.82 2.60 -3.30
N THR A 25 -11.11 1.67 -3.92
CA THR A 25 -10.83 1.69 -5.36
C THR A 25 -11.49 0.56 -6.15
N ASP A 26 -12.22 -0.36 -5.50
CA ASP A 26 -12.92 -1.47 -6.14
C ASP A 26 -14.35 -1.11 -6.50
N GLU A 27 -14.76 -1.37 -7.75
CA GLU A 27 -16.10 -1.08 -8.26
C GLU A 27 -17.22 -1.82 -7.49
N ARG A 28 -16.89 -2.97 -6.92
CA ARG A 28 -17.81 -3.82 -6.14
C ARG A 28 -17.88 -3.42 -4.67
N SER A 29 -17.09 -2.44 -4.25
CA SER A 29 -17.06 -2.00 -2.86
C SER A 29 -18.13 -0.94 -2.61
N SER A 30 -18.91 -1.10 -1.55
CA SER A 30 -19.84 -0.07 -1.06
C SER A 30 -19.12 1.19 -0.55
N ARG A 31 -17.81 1.13 -0.36
CA ARG A 31 -16.96 2.23 0.10
C ARG A 31 -16.15 2.86 -1.02
N LYS A 32 -16.42 2.51 -2.30
CA LYS A 32 -15.68 3.05 -3.43
C LYS A 32 -15.66 4.57 -3.38
N GLN A 33 -14.47 5.13 -3.45
CA GLN A 33 -14.25 6.53 -3.68
C GLN A 33 -14.50 6.86 -5.15
N ILE A 34 -15.07 8.03 -5.45
CA ILE A 34 -15.27 8.44 -6.84
C ILE A 34 -13.92 8.67 -7.52
N ASP A 35 -13.80 8.24 -8.78
CA ASP A 35 -12.53 8.33 -9.53
C ASP A 35 -12.04 9.77 -9.63
N LYS A 36 -12.95 10.72 -9.84
CA LYS A 36 -12.63 12.16 -9.85
C LYS A 36 -11.84 12.64 -8.63
N TYR A 37 -12.00 12.02 -7.45
CA TYR A 37 -11.23 12.38 -6.26
C TYR A 37 -9.73 12.13 -6.47
N TYR A 38 -9.38 11.02 -7.10
CA TYR A 38 -7.98 10.69 -7.39
C TYR A 38 -7.44 11.55 -8.52
N ASP A 39 -8.22 11.76 -9.57
CA ASP A 39 -7.86 12.61 -10.71
C ASP A 39 -7.55 14.05 -10.24
N ASP A 40 -8.43 14.63 -9.42
CA ASP A 40 -8.25 16.00 -8.87
C ASP A 40 -6.96 16.11 -8.02
N ILE A 41 -6.63 15.08 -7.20
CA ILE A 41 -5.39 15.07 -6.40
C ILE A 41 -4.17 14.98 -7.30
N ILE A 42 -4.19 14.11 -8.30
CA ILE A 42 -3.08 13.91 -9.22
C ILE A 42 -2.84 15.18 -10.04
N GLU A 43 -3.88 15.76 -10.63
CA GLU A 43 -3.80 17.00 -11.40
C GLU A 43 -3.23 18.15 -10.55
N TRP A 44 -3.76 18.32 -9.34
CA TRP A 44 -3.26 19.34 -8.42
C TRP A 44 -1.78 19.12 -8.08
N SER A 45 -1.39 17.88 -7.85
CA SER A 45 0.00 17.53 -7.47
C SER A 45 0.98 17.80 -8.58
N ILE A 46 0.64 17.42 -9.82
CA ILE A 46 1.45 17.73 -11.01
C ILE A 46 1.62 19.24 -11.16
N LYS A 47 0.52 19.99 -11.10
CA LYS A 47 0.52 21.45 -11.24
C LYS A 47 1.39 22.17 -10.19
N ASN A 48 1.51 21.58 -9.00
CA ASN A 48 2.25 22.18 -7.88
C ASN A 48 3.60 21.53 -7.59
N ASN A 49 4.08 20.62 -8.47
CA ASN A 49 5.33 19.86 -8.29
C ASN A 49 5.39 19.08 -6.98
N VAL A 50 4.27 18.52 -6.55
CA VAL A 50 4.17 17.62 -5.40
C VAL A 50 4.28 16.19 -5.90
N ARG A 51 5.31 15.46 -5.48
CA ARG A 51 5.47 14.05 -5.79
C ARG A 51 4.48 13.22 -4.99
N LEU A 52 3.87 12.22 -5.63
CA LEU A 52 2.87 11.35 -4.98
C LEU A 52 3.41 9.95 -4.74
N LYS A 53 2.98 9.40 -3.60
CA LYS A 53 3.11 8.00 -3.25
C LYS A 53 1.72 7.39 -3.10
N GLY A 54 1.45 6.32 -3.82
CA GLY A 54 0.23 5.51 -3.66
C GLY A 54 0.37 4.56 -2.46
N HIS A 55 -0.65 4.50 -1.61
CA HIS A 55 -0.64 3.74 -0.37
C HIS A 55 -1.97 3.05 -0.10
N PRO A 56 -1.97 1.74 0.04
CA PRO A 56 -1.02 0.76 -0.47
C PRO A 56 -1.60 0.03 -1.69
N LEU A 57 -0.78 -0.72 -2.42
CA LEU A 57 -1.27 -1.67 -3.42
C LEU A 57 -2.02 -2.83 -2.76
N MET A 58 -1.52 -3.30 -1.61
CA MET A 58 -2.14 -4.36 -0.82
C MET A 58 -2.09 -4.09 0.68
N TRP A 59 -3.15 -4.47 1.38
CA TRP A 59 -3.21 -4.50 2.84
C TRP A 59 -4.29 -5.49 3.29
N HIS A 60 -4.00 -6.28 4.32
CA HIS A 60 -4.90 -7.31 4.86
C HIS A 60 -6.14 -6.76 5.59
N GLU A 61 -6.21 -5.45 5.84
CA GLU A 61 -7.38 -4.80 6.47
C GLU A 61 -8.18 -3.92 5.50
N GLY A 62 -7.53 -3.23 4.59
CA GLY A 62 -8.14 -2.23 3.70
C GLY A 62 -8.85 -2.77 2.46
N MET A 63 -9.24 -4.06 2.45
CA MET A 63 -9.88 -4.73 1.32
C MET A 63 -11.40 -4.71 1.37
N PRO A 64 -12.11 -4.95 0.26
CA PRO A 64 -13.55 -5.15 0.24
C PRO A 64 -13.94 -6.51 0.84
N ASP A 65 -15.19 -6.63 1.31
CA ASP A 65 -15.66 -7.83 2.03
C ASP A 65 -15.62 -9.10 1.17
N TRP A 66 -15.90 -8.99 -0.13
CA TRP A 66 -15.83 -10.15 -1.01
C TRP A 66 -14.42 -10.75 -1.14
N VAL A 67 -13.37 -9.92 -0.99
CA VAL A 67 -11.96 -10.36 -0.92
C VAL A 67 -11.67 -10.95 0.46
N ARG A 68 -12.11 -10.27 1.52
CA ARG A 68 -11.87 -10.66 2.91
C ARG A 68 -12.34 -12.08 3.19
N TYR A 69 -13.50 -12.48 2.63
CA TYR A 69 -14.14 -13.77 2.87
C TYR A 69 -14.07 -14.72 1.67
N SER A 70 -13.17 -14.50 0.73
CA SER A 70 -12.94 -15.42 -0.39
C SER A 70 -12.66 -16.83 0.11
N LYS A 71 -13.19 -17.83 -0.60
CA LYS A 71 -12.97 -19.25 -0.30
C LYS A 71 -12.06 -19.93 -1.29
N ASP A 72 -11.82 -19.30 -2.44
CA ASP A 72 -10.94 -19.78 -3.47
C ASP A 72 -9.65 -18.93 -3.46
N LEU A 73 -8.53 -19.55 -3.11
CA LEU A 73 -7.26 -18.84 -2.98
C LEU A 73 -6.60 -18.54 -4.33
N ASP A 74 -6.90 -19.33 -5.36
CA ASP A 74 -6.40 -19.08 -6.72
C ASP A 74 -7.15 -17.89 -7.33
N GLU A 75 -8.48 -17.85 -7.19
CA GLU A 75 -9.28 -16.67 -7.60
C GLU A 75 -8.88 -15.42 -6.80
N LEU A 76 -8.62 -15.56 -5.51
CA LEU A 76 -8.13 -14.47 -4.66
C LEU A 76 -6.80 -13.92 -5.19
N GLU A 77 -5.85 -14.78 -5.53
CA GLU A 77 -4.55 -14.36 -6.07
C GLU A 77 -4.71 -13.61 -7.40
N VAL A 78 -5.54 -14.12 -8.31
CA VAL A 78 -5.85 -13.44 -9.57
C VAL A 78 -6.45 -12.06 -9.30
N ALA A 79 -7.37 -11.96 -8.36
CA ALA A 79 -8.00 -10.69 -7.98
C ALA A 79 -7.00 -9.69 -7.38
N MET A 80 -6.11 -10.15 -6.48
CA MET A 80 -5.02 -9.34 -5.90
C MET A 80 -4.11 -8.78 -6.98
N LYS A 81 -3.63 -9.64 -7.89
CA LYS A 81 -2.75 -9.28 -8.99
C LYS A 81 -3.43 -8.31 -9.96
N THR A 82 -4.69 -8.54 -10.27
CA THR A 82 -5.50 -7.65 -11.12
C THR A 82 -5.66 -6.26 -10.49
N HIS A 83 -5.95 -6.20 -9.19
CA HIS A 83 -6.07 -4.94 -8.46
C HIS A 83 -4.76 -4.13 -8.47
N MET A 84 -3.63 -4.77 -8.12
CA MET A 84 -2.32 -4.11 -8.11
C MET A 84 -1.94 -3.58 -9.50
N ARG A 85 -2.10 -4.40 -10.54
CA ARG A 85 -1.86 -4.01 -11.94
C ARG A 85 -2.71 -2.80 -12.32
N ARG A 86 -4.02 -2.86 -12.04
CA ARG A 86 -4.94 -1.78 -12.37
C ARG A 86 -4.50 -0.45 -11.75
N LEU A 87 -4.11 -0.43 -10.48
CA LEU A 87 -3.65 0.81 -9.83
C LEU A 87 -2.39 1.37 -10.49
N ILE A 88 -1.40 0.52 -10.76
CA ILE A 88 -0.14 0.93 -11.38
C ILE A 88 -0.35 1.49 -12.79
N GLU A 89 -1.24 0.86 -13.57
CA GLU A 89 -1.52 1.24 -14.95
C GLU A 89 -2.48 2.43 -15.07
N THR A 90 -3.45 2.56 -14.16
CA THR A 90 -4.42 3.67 -14.18
C THR A 90 -3.79 5.00 -13.74
N TYR A 91 -2.79 4.96 -12.84
CA TYR A 91 -2.15 6.15 -12.29
C TYR A 91 -0.65 6.18 -12.60
N PRO A 92 -0.28 6.35 -13.88
CA PRO A 92 1.12 6.34 -14.31
C PRO A 92 1.96 7.46 -13.72
N GLU A 93 1.34 8.54 -13.24
CA GLU A 93 2.00 9.69 -12.60
C GLU A 93 2.51 9.37 -11.20
N ILE A 94 1.94 8.36 -10.54
CA ILE A 94 2.40 7.90 -9.23
C ILE A 94 3.61 6.99 -9.44
N ASN A 95 4.79 7.48 -9.06
CA ASN A 95 6.05 6.76 -9.22
C ASN A 95 6.43 5.92 -7.99
N ASP A 96 5.90 6.25 -6.83
CA ASP A 96 6.21 5.58 -5.57
C ASP A 96 5.00 4.81 -5.07
N TRP A 97 5.19 3.53 -4.70
CA TRP A 97 4.12 2.68 -4.20
C TRP A 97 4.54 1.92 -2.95
N ASP A 98 3.72 1.98 -1.91
CA ASP A 98 3.78 0.97 -0.85
C ASP A 98 3.12 -0.31 -1.36
N VAL A 99 3.90 -1.38 -1.55
CA VAL A 99 3.43 -2.61 -2.17
C VAL A 99 2.52 -3.38 -1.23
N TYR A 100 3.01 -3.68 -0.03
CA TYR A 100 2.20 -4.30 1.00
C TYR A 100 2.32 -3.52 2.31
N ASN A 101 1.18 -3.09 2.84
CA ASN A 101 1.16 -2.40 4.12
C ASN A 101 1.15 -3.38 5.28
N GLU A 102 2.06 -3.17 6.24
CA GLU A 102 2.15 -3.92 7.50
C GLU A 102 2.33 -5.43 7.33
N PRO A 103 3.36 -5.90 6.61
CA PRO A 103 3.52 -7.30 6.24
C PRO A 103 3.69 -8.24 7.45
N VAL A 104 4.09 -7.73 8.59
CA VAL A 104 4.20 -8.49 9.85
C VAL A 104 2.88 -8.54 10.62
N GLY A 105 1.89 -7.73 10.20
CA GLY A 105 0.61 -7.58 10.88
C GLY A 105 -0.36 -8.77 10.78
N PRO A 106 -0.51 -9.45 9.63
CA PRO A 106 -1.63 -10.34 9.36
C PRO A 106 -1.95 -11.40 10.41
N PHE A 107 -0.94 -11.88 11.13
CA PHE A 107 -1.10 -12.93 12.14
C PHE A 107 -1.10 -12.43 13.59
N LYS A 108 -1.15 -11.12 13.82
CA LYS A 108 -1.24 -10.59 15.18
C LYS A 108 -2.65 -10.80 15.75
N PRO A 109 -2.79 -11.14 17.06
CA PRO A 109 -4.07 -11.57 17.66
C PRO A 109 -5.22 -10.55 17.56
N HIS A 110 -4.92 -9.27 17.40
CA HIS A 110 -5.92 -8.20 17.31
C HIS A 110 -6.36 -7.90 15.88
N ILE A 111 -5.73 -8.54 14.88
CA ILE A 111 -6.06 -8.33 13.47
C ILE A 111 -7.23 -9.23 13.07
N PRO A 112 -8.32 -8.69 12.52
CA PRO A 112 -9.44 -9.48 12.03
C PRO A 112 -9.01 -10.46 10.95
N TYR A 113 -9.71 -11.60 10.88
CA TYR A 113 -9.52 -12.58 9.83
C TYR A 113 -9.68 -11.97 8.43
N SER A 114 -8.83 -12.41 7.51
CA SER A 114 -9.02 -12.22 6.08
C SER A 114 -8.46 -13.41 5.29
N ALA A 115 -9.03 -13.69 4.13
CA ALA A 115 -8.55 -14.75 3.23
C ALA A 115 -7.09 -14.54 2.76
N ILE A 116 -6.56 -13.31 2.90
CA ILE A 116 -5.14 -13.05 2.63
C ILE A 116 -4.25 -13.80 3.63
N GLN A 117 -4.68 -13.98 4.88
CA GLN A 117 -3.91 -14.80 5.85
C GLN A 117 -3.84 -16.26 5.39
N ASP A 118 -4.94 -16.81 4.87
CA ASP A 118 -4.97 -18.16 4.32
C ASP A 118 -4.11 -18.26 3.05
N TRP A 119 -4.17 -17.26 2.18
CA TRP A 119 -3.31 -17.19 0.99
C TRP A 119 -1.82 -17.11 1.36
N ILE A 120 -1.45 -16.30 2.36
CA ILE A 120 -0.06 -16.23 2.86
C ILE A 120 0.40 -17.62 3.36
N ASN A 121 -0.46 -18.33 4.12
CA ASN A 121 -0.15 -19.69 4.58
C ASN A 121 -0.02 -20.68 3.41
N TYR A 122 -0.92 -20.59 2.43
CA TYR A 122 -0.88 -21.41 1.20
C TYR A 122 0.41 -21.21 0.42
N LYS A 123 0.96 -19.98 0.40
CA LYS A 123 2.26 -19.67 -0.22
C LYS A 123 3.47 -20.10 0.60
N GLY A 124 3.29 -20.73 1.76
CA GLY A 124 4.36 -21.18 2.64
C GLY A 124 4.85 -20.13 3.63
N GLY A 125 4.03 -19.12 3.89
CA GLY A 125 4.28 -18.07 4.88
C GLY A 125 4.55 -16.69 4.29
N ILE A 126 4.81 -15.74 5.18
CA ILE A 126 4.90 -14.32 4.82
C ILE A 126 6.07 -14.02 3.86
N TYR A 127 7.21 -14.67 4.02
CA TYR A 127 8.38 -14.41 3.21
C TYR A 127 8.17 -14.76 1.73
N PRO A 128 7.81 -16.00 1.36
CA PRO A 128 7.56 -16.35 -0.05
C PRO A 128 6.36 -15.59 -0.63
N ALA A 129 5.31 -15.36 0.15
CA ALA A 129 4.15 -14.59 -0.30
C ALA A 129 4.53 -13.15 -0.69
N MET A 130 5.34 -12.48 0.13
CA MET A 130 5.79 -11.12 -0.18
C MET A 130 6.73 -11.08 -1.38
N VAL A 131 7.64 -12.05 -1.52
CA VAL A 131 8.50 -12.15 -2.70
C VAL A 131 7.66 -12.23 -3.98
N GLU A 132 6.63 -13.07 -3.98
CA GLU A 132 5.74 -13.21 -5.14
C GLU A 132 5.03 -11.89 -5.50
N ILE A 133 4.51 -11.17 -4.50
CA ILE A 133 3.88 -9.86 -4.71
C ILE A 133 4.87 -8.86 -5.32
N TYR A 134 6.08 -8.76 -4.77
CA TYR A 134 7.10 -7.84 -5.27
C TYR A 134 7.58 -8.20 -6.69
N GLN A 135 7.79 -9.47 -6.97
CA GLN A 135 8.12 -9.93 -8.32
C GLN A 135 7.00 -9.57 -9.31
N PHE A 136 5.75 -9.75 -8.90
CA PHE A 136 4.61 -9.40 -9.72
C PHE A 136 4.56 -7.90 -10.05
N VAL A 137 4.63 -7.00 -9.06
CA VAL A 137 4.56 -5.55 -9.34
C VAL A 137 5.74 -5.06 -10.16
N ASN A 138 6.94 -5.62 -9.95
CA ASN A 138 8.10 -5.35 -10.80
C ASN A 138 7.91 -5.83 -12.25
N SER A 139 7.19 -6.92 -12.45
CA SER A 139 6.85 -7.39 -13.81
C SER A 139 5.81 -6.49 -14.51
N VAL A 140 4.97 -5.79 -13.74
CA VAL A 140 4.00 -4.84 -14.27
C VAL A 140 4.69 -3.55 -14.72
N ASN A 141 5.54 -2.98 -13.88
CA ASN A 141 6.32 -1.80 -14.23
C ASN A 141 7.63 -1.74 -13.41
N PRO A 142 8.78 -2.07 -14.01
CA PRO A 142 10.07 -2.10 -13.31
C PRO A 142 10.64 -0.71 -13.01
N ASP A 143 10.10 0.35 -13.61
CA ASP A 143 10.61 1.71 -13.46
C ASP A 143 10.01 2.45 -12.26
N LYS A 144 9.03 1.84 -11.58
CA LYS A 144 8.42 2.39 -10.37
C LYS A 144 9.29 2.13 -9.12
N ASN A 145 9.13 3.00 -8.13
CA ASN A 145 9.74 2.83 -6.83
C ASN A 145 8.79 2.06 -5.90
N TYR A 146 9.19 0.87 -5.50
CA TYR A 146 8.41 0.02 -4.62
C TYR A 146 8.97 0.04 -3.20
N SER A 147 8.12 0.24 -2.21
CA SER A 147 8.48 0.27 -0.80
C SER A 147 7.67 -0.72 0.02
N ASN A 148 8.25 -1.14 1.11
CA ASN A 148 7.57 -1.84 2.19
C ASN A 148 7.25 -0.82 3.29
N ASN A 149 6.10 -0.93 3.96
CA ASN A 149 5.67 0.03 4.98
C ASN A 149 5.13 -0.67 6.22
N HIS A 150 5.51 -0.17 7.43
CA HIS A 150 5.07 -0.75 8.70
C HIS A 150 4.95 0.30 9.80
N TYR A 151 3.98 0.12 10.72
CA TYR A 151 3.72 1.07 11.80
C TYR A 151 4.71 0.94 12.97
N HIS A 152 5.32 -0.23 13.17
CA HIS A 152 6.24 -0.46 14.28
C HIS A 152 7.68 -0.57 13.77
N ALA A 153 8.34 0.57 13.67
CA ALA A 153 9.70 0.70 13.13
C ALA A 153 10.77 -0.17 13.82
N LYS A 154 10.52 -0.62 15.06
CA LYS A 154 11.45 -1.47 15.84
C LYS A 154 11.06 -2.94 15.85
N ASP A 155 10.05 -3.36 15.07
CA ASP A 155 9.64 -4.76 15.00
C ASP A 155 10.76 -5.60 14.36
N PRO A 156 11.35 -6.59 15.07
CA PRO A 156 12.44 -7.40 14.53
C PRO A 156 12.02 -8.19 13.28
N GLU A 157 10.78 -8.62 13.19
CA GLU A 157 10.27 -9.35 12.01
C GLU A 157 10.18 -8.44 10.80
N TYR A 158 9.91 -7.14 10.99
CA TYR A 158 9.94 -6.17 9.89
C TYR A 158 11.35 -6.00 9.31
N PHE A 159 12.38 -6.00 10.15
CA PHE A 159 13.76 -6.00 9.66
C PHE A 159 14.11 -7.27 8.91
N LYS A 160 13.77 -8.44 9.45
CA LYS A 160 14.03 -9.74 8.80
C LYS A 160 13.38 -9.85 7.42
N ILE A 161 12.13 -9.36 7.26
CA ILE A 161 11.46 -9.41 5.96
C ILE A 161 12.16 -8.50 4.95
N ASN A 162 12.64 -7.33 5.35
CA ASN A 162 13.39 -6.43 4.47
C ASN A 162 14.78 -7.01 4.12
N GLU A 163 15.48 -7.63 5.07
CA GLU A 163 16.72 -8.35 4.80
C GLU A 163 16.49 -9.50 3.79
N TYR A 164 15.38 -10.21 3.92
CA TYR A 164 15.01 -11.27 2.99
C TYR A 164 14.78 -10.75 1.56
N TYR A 165 14.17 -9.58 1.41
CA TYR A 165 14.01 -8.93 0.10
C TYR A 165 15.35 -8.60 -0.54
N VAL A 166 16.30 -8.07 0.23
CA VAL A 166 17.67 -7.83 -0.24
C VAL A 166 18.33 -9.14 -0.69
N GLN A 167 18.24 -10.19 0.13
CA GLN A 167 18.81 -11.51 -0.20
C GLN A 167 18.21 -12.12 -1.48
N LYS A 168 16.95 -11.83 -1.77
CA LYS A 168 16.25 -12.27 -2.98
C LYS A 168 16.48 -11.35 -4.17
N ASN A 169 17.30 -10.32 -4.00
CA ASN A 169 17.60 -9.32 -5.03
C ASN A 169 16.32 -8.70 -5.65
N LEU A 170 15.33 -8.47 -4.80
CA LEU A 170 14.10 -7.80 -5.22
C LEU A 170 14.38 -6.31 -5.47
N ASN A 171 13.77 -5.78 -6.52
CA ASN A 171 13.79 -4.34 -6.75
C ASN A 171 12.78 -3.67 -5.81
N PHE A 172 13.24 -3.25 -4.64
CA PHE A 172 12.51 -2.35 -3.77
C PHE A 172 13.38 -1.15 -3.41
N SER A 173 12.77 0.04 -3.38
CA SER A 173 13.51 1.30 -3.37
C SER A 173 13.72 1.86 -1.97
N SER A 174 12.85 1.51 -1.02
CA SER A 174 12.87 2.08 0.32
C SER A 174 12.10 1.25 1.34
N ILE A 175 12.43 1.48 2.61
CA ILE A 175 11.71 0.96 3.76
C ILE A 175 10.87 2.09 4.34
N GLY A 176 9.55 1.92 4.32
CA GLY A 176 8.60 2.87 4.90
C GLY A 176 8.39 2.62 6.39
N MET A 177 8.32 3.70 7.15
CA MET A 177 7.96 3.67 8.56
C MET A 177 6.86 4.68 8.81
N GLN A 178 5.76 4.25 9.42
CA GLN A 178 4.68 5.15 9.82
C GLN A 178 5.11 5.90 11.07
N ALA A 179 5.58 7.13 10.90
CA ALA A 179 5.91 8.01 12.01
C ALA A 179 4.64 8.70 12.51
N LEU A 180 3.91 8.06 13.41
CA LEU A 180 2.80 8.70 14.12
C LEU A 180 3.37 9.65 15.16
N ILE A 181 3.36 10.94 14.88
CA ILE A 181 3.61 11.97 15.88
C ILE A 181 2.39 12.00 16.80
N CYS A 182 2.50 11.37 17.97
CA CYS A 182 1.46 11.41 18.98
C CYS A 182 1.31 12.83 19.49
N SER A 183 0.19 13.49 19.27
CA SER A 183 -0.11 14.87 19.68
C SER A 183 -0.08 15.11 21.21
N ARG A 184 0.28 14.11 22.01
CA ARG A 184 0.48 14.23 23.46
C ARG A 184 1.76 14.97 23.89
N MET A 185 2.66 15.31 22.96
CA MET A 185 3.90 16.02 23.27
C MET A 185 3.81 17.55 23.13
N ILE A 186 2.65 18.12 22.83
CA ILE A 186 2.52 19.59 22.61
C ILE A 186 1.75 20.28 23.76
N MET A 187 1.46 19.57 24.86
CA MET A 187 0.86 20.21 26.05
C MET A 187 1.68 19.91 27.31
N SER A 188 2.85 20.50 27.35
CA SER A 188 3.59 20.74 28.58
C SER A 188 4.37 22.04 28.49
#